data_5ae3770d34712780e232d84f11d2d6b5
#
_entry.id   5ae3770d34712780e232d84f11d2d6b5
#
_cell.length_a   1.000
_cell.length_b   1.000
_cell.length_c   1.000
_cell.angle_alpha   90.00
_cell.angle_beta   90.00
_cell.angle_gamma   90.00
#
_symmetry.space_group_name_H-M   'P 1'
#
loop_
_entity.id
_entity.type
_entity.pdbx_description
1 polymer ?
#
loop_
_entity_poly.entity_id
_entity_poly.type
_entity_poly.pdbx_seq_one_letter_code
_entity_poly.pdbx_strand_id
1 'polypeptide(L)'
;MVQKYIKIHSDDLVAVALCPLEKGTVCNVDGQEVTLIEDIAQGHKFALKDIKKDQPIIKYGYPIGIAKEDIQQGSWIHTHNMKTGLNDLLTYSYHRNVQELEPSEKRTFMGYRRKNGKVGVRNEIWIIPTVGCMNNVATSIERQAQKYVKGNVEAICTFTHPYGCSQMGDDQENTRQILADLIQHPNAGGVLVLGLGCENSNIDVLKNYLNDYDSDRVKFLVAQEHEDEIQDSLGIIADLADVVSQDKREEIDASELIIGMKCGGSDGLSGISANPAVGGFSDLLISKGGTTILTEVPEMFGAETILMDRCENEALFNETVDLINNFKEYFKSHNQTIYENPSPGNKKGGISTLEDKSLGCTQKSGKAPVVGVLQYGQCVKNKGLNLLSAPGNDLVAATALAASGAHIVLFTTGRGTPFASPVPTVKISSNSRLYSNKKNWIDFNCGGLVEGVSLDTLSNDLFEYVLSVASGKKVKSEEAGFHDMAIFKQGVTL
;
A
#
# COMPACT_ATOMS: atom_id res chain seq x y z
N MET A 1 32.87 10.03 5.31
CA MET A 1 32.29 11.14 4.54
C MET A 1 30.86 10.78 4.20
N VAL A 2 29.92 11.68 4.42
CA VAL A 2 28.51 11.42 4.02
C VAL A 2 28.45 11.36 2.50
N GLN A 3 27.83 10.30 1.97
CA GLN A 3 27.66 10.10 0.53
C GLN A 3 26.70 11.16 -0.01
N LYS A 4 27.14 11.92 -1.04
CA LYS A 4 26.36 13.04 -1.59
C LYS A 4 25.50 12.65 -2.80
N TYR A 5 25.80 11.54 -3.43
CA TYR A 5 25.11 10.98 -4.61
C TYR A 5 25.26 9.47 -4.62
N ILE A 6 24.40 8.78 -5.35
CA ILE A 6 24.40 7.31 -5.47
C ILE A 6 24.14 6.88 -6.91
N LYS A 7 24.93 5.93 -7.40
CA LYS A 7 24.61 5.08 -8.55
C LYS A 7 24.04 3.78 -7.99
N ILE A 8 22.89 3.35 -8.48
CA ILE A 8 22.13 2.26 -7.85
C ILE A 8 22.54 0.90 -8.41
N HIS A 9 22.72 0.83 -9.74
CA HIS A 9 23.12 -0.40 -10.44
C HIS A 9 24.35 -0.14 -11.30
N SER A 10 25.17 -1.18 -11.53
CA SER A 10 26.40 -1.04 -12.34
C SER A 10 26.16 -0.48 -13.73
N ASP A 11 25.02 -0.80 -14.35
CA ASP A 11 24.67 -0.39 -15.70
C ASP A 11 24.01 0.99 -15.80
N ASP A 12 23.76 1.64 -14.66
CA ASP A 12 23.07 2.93 -14.63
C ASP A 12 23.87 4.01 -15.39
N LEU A 13 23.16 4.77 -16.21
CA LEU A 13 23.68 5.93 -16.93
C LEU A 13 23.52 7.23 -16.14
N VAL A 14 22.91 7.13 -14.95
CA VAL A 14 22.62 8.27 -14.08
C VAL A 14 23.03 7.96 -12.65
N ALA A 15 23.35 9.01 -11.89
CA ALA A 15 23.40 8.97 -10.44
C ALA A 15 22.34 9.91 -9.86
N VAL A 16 21.88 9.63 -8.62
CA VAL A 16 20.88 10.42 -7.90
C VAL A 16 21.58 11.25 -6.82
N ALA A 17 21.27 12.54 -6.76
CA ALA A 17 21.75 13.44 -5.73
C ALA A 17 21.04 13.15 -4.38
N LEU A 18 21.80 12.85 -3.34
CA LEU A 18 21.32 12.60 -1.99
C LEU A 18 21.19 13.89 -1.16
N CYS A 19 21.79 14.95 -1.62
CA CYS A 19 21.65 16.32 -1.14
C CYS A 19 21.71 17.27 -2.34
N PRO A 20 21.34 18.57 -2.21
CA PRO A 20 21.55 19.54 -3.29
C PRO A 20 23.01 19.62 -3.67
N LEU A 21 23.30 19.59 -4.98
CA LEU A 21 24.64 19.70 -5.57
C LEU A 21 24.68 20.92 -6.49
N GLU A 22 25.70 21.76 -6.34
CA GLU A 22 25.86 22.98 -7.14
C GLU A 22 26.55 22.66 -8.47
N LYS A 23 26.27 23.44 -9.49
CA LYS A 23 27.00 23.47 -10.76
C LYS A 23 28.52 23.59 -10.50
N GLY A 24 29.31 22.84 -11.25
CA GLY A 24 30.78 22.78 -11.10
C GLY A 24 31.24 21.78 -10.03
N THR A 25 30.34 21.15 -9.28
CA THR A 25 30.70 20.06 -8.37
C THR A 25 31.30 18.90 -9.16
N VAL A 26 32.44 18.40 -8.73
CA VAL A 26 33.08 17.21 -9.28
C VAL A 26 32.63 15.99 -8.45
N CYS A 27 31.92 15.07 -9.09
CA CYS A 27 31.47 13.83 -8.53
C CYS A 27 32.36 12.68 -9.01
N ASN A 28 32.87 11.86 -8.07
CA ASN A 28 33.59 10.63 -8.44
C ASN A 28 32.63 9.44 -8.26
N VAL A 29 32.15 8.88 -9.37
CA VAL A 29 31.22 7.75 -9.41
C VAL A 29 31.95 6.54 -10.00
N ASP A 30 32.17 5.50 -9.21
CA ASP A 30 32.89 4.28 -9.62
C ASP A 30 34.27 4.54 -10.26
N GLY A 31 35.00 5.57 -9.78
CA GLY A 31 36.30 5.95 -10.32
C GLY A 31 36.25 6.89 -11.55
N GLN A 32 35.06 7.24 -12.03
CA GLN A 32 34.84 8.20 -13.09
C GLN A 32 34.52 9.58 -12.51
N GLU A 33 35.28 10.61 -12.90
CA GLU A 33 34.98 12.00 -12.56
C GLU A 33 33.89 12.57 -13.48
N VAL A 34 32.85 13.14 -12.87
CA VAL A 34 31.76 13.83 -13.57
C VAL A 34 31.62 15.23 -13.00
N THR A 35 31.81 16.25 -13.82
CA THR A 35 31.60 17.64 -13.44
C THR A 35 30.17 18.05 -13.77
N LEU A 36 29.41 18.49 -12.77
CA LEU A 36 28.03 18.94 -12.98
C LEU A 36 28.00 20.26 -13.75
N ILE A 37 27.19 20.32 -14.80
CA ILE A 37 27.05 21.53 -15.64
C ILE A 37 25.79 22.34 -15.24
N GLU A 38 24.98 21.84 -14.31
CA GLU A 38 23.78 22.46 -13.77
C GLU A 38 23.68 22.15 -12.28
N ASP A 39 22.84 22.89 -11.55
CA ASP A 39 22.48 22.59 -10.17
C ASP A 39 21.55 21.37 -10.14
N ILE A 40 21.81 20.41 -9.25
CA ILE A 40 21.02 19.18 -9.08
C ILE A 40 20.36 19.19 -7.71
N ALA A 41 19.04 19.25 -7.69
CA ALA A 41 18.29 19.18 -6.44
C ALA A 41 18.34 17.77 -5.82
N GLN A 42 18.11 17.68 -4.51
CA GLN A 42 18.00 16.39 -3.81
C GLN A 42 16.93 15.51 -4.44
N GLY A 43 17.23 14.23 -4.63
CA GLY A 43 16.34 13.25 -5.26
C GLY A 43 16.34 13.29 -6.79
N HIS A 44 16.98 14.28 -7.39
CA HIS A 44 17.12 14.40 -8.84
C HIS A 44 18.37 13.68 -9.36
N LYS A 45 18.37 13.35 -10.65
CA LYS A 45 19.41 12.57 -11.29
C LYS A 45 20.22 13.40 -12.28
N PHE A 46 21.48 13.03 -12.45
CA PHE A 46 22.39 13.62 -13.42
C PHE A 46 23.07 12.54 -14.27
N ALA A 47 23.45 12.92 -15.50
CA ALA A 47 24.07 12.02 -16.47
C ALA A 47 25.51 11.67 -16.07
N LEU A 48 25.85 10.38 -16.09
CA LEU A 48 27.23 9.90 -15.85
C LEU A 48 28.09 9.90 -17.10
N LYS A 49 27.48 9.93 -18.29
CA LYS A 49 28.13 10.01 -19.60
C LYS A 49 27.20 10.70 -20.59
N ASP A 50 27.72 11.01 -21.76
CA ASP A 50 26.91 11.52 -22.87
C ASP A 50 25.87 10.48 -23.29
N ILE A 51 24.63 10.93 -23.50
CA ILE A 51 23.51 10.08 -23.95
C ILE A 51 22.95 10.71 -25.22
N LYS A 52 22.91 9.94 -26.31
CA LYS A 52 22.40 10.44 -27.59
C LYS A 52 20.86 10.46 -27.60
N LYS A 53 20.32 11.37 -28.40
CA LYS A 53 18.88 11.42 -28.69
C LYS A 53 18.37 10.02 -29.06
N ASP A 54 17.16 9.72 -28.60
CA ASP A 54 16.44 8.45 -28.79
C ASP A 54 17.10 7.22 -28.14
N GLN A 55 18.20 7.40 -27.39
CA GLN A 55 18.75 6.31 -26.54
C GLN A 55 17.98 6.15 -25.23
N PRO A 56 17.90 4.91 -24.72
CA PRO A 56 17.32 4.66 -23.41
C PRO A 56 18.21 5.24 -22.29
N ILE A 57 17.56 5.81 -21.27
CA ILE A 57 18.22 6.27 -20.06
C ILE A 57 18.02 5.16 -19.00
N ILE A 58 19.14 4.64 -18.47
CA ILE A 58 19.14 3.48 -17.57
C ILE A 58 19.27 3.94 -16.12
N LYS A 59 18.38 3.42 -15.24
CA LYS A 59 18.44 3.53 -13.79
C LYS A 59 17.86 2.25 -13.18
N TYR A 60 18.37 1.79 -12.07
CA TYR A 60 18.03 0.47 -11.49
C TYR A 60 18.41 -0.71 -12.39
N GLY A 61 19.30 -0.54 -13.35
CA GLY A 61 19.63 -1.51 -14.39
C GLY A 61 18.58 -1.63 -15.52
N TYR A 62 17.54 -0.79 -15.54
CA TYR A 62 16.45 -0.80 -16.50
C TYR A 62 16.21 0.56 -17.15
N PRO A 63 15.60 0.59 -18.36
CA PRO A 63 15.22 1.85 -19.00
C PRO A 63 14.15 2.59 -18.16
N ILE A 64 14.45 3.84 -17.80
CA ILE A 64 13.50 4.74 -17.14
C ILE A 64 12.86 5.73 -18.10
N GLY A 65 13.19 5.67 -19.38
CA GLY A 65 12.70 6.53 -20.44
C GLY A 65 13.70 6.66 -21.57
N ILE A 66 13.40 7.54 -22.52
CA ILE A 66 14.14 7.79 -23.74
C ILE A 66 14.58 9.25 -23.79
N ALA A 67 15.85 9.52 -24.16
CA ALA A 67 16.37 10.86 -24.34
C ALA A 67 15.66 11.61 -25.49
N LYS A 68 15.19 12.82 -25.25
CA LYS A 68 14.54 13.67 -26.27
C LYS A 68 15.54 14.37 -27.19
N GLU A 69 16.76 14.56 -26.70
CA GLU A 69 17.86 15.29 -27.33
C GLU A 69 19.18 14.69 -26.87
N ASP A 70 20.30 15.14 -27.43
CA ASP A 70 21.63 14.80 -26.92
C ASP A 70 21.81 15.38 -25.52
N ILE A 71 22.15 14.55 -24.54
CA ILE A 71 22.37 14.92 -23.14
C ILE A 71 23.85 14.78 -22.84
N GLN A 72 24.48 15.85 -22.37
CA GLN A 72 25.89 15.86 -21.99
C GLN A 72 26.11 15.25 -20.61
N GLN A 73 27.26 14.67 -20.36
CA GLN A 73 27.72 14.26 -19.04
C GLN A 73 27.59 15.43 -18.03
N GLY A 74 27.11 15.16 -16.83
CA GLY A 74 26.90 16.16 -15.78
C GLY A 74 25.60 16.98 -15.90
N SER A 75 24.78 16.77 -16.95
CA SER A 75 23.49 17.44 -17.11
C SER A 75 22.44 16.88 -16.13
N TRP A 76 21.55 17.74 -15.68
CA TRP A 76 20.34 17.34 -15.00
C TRP A 76 19.41 16.60 -15.97
N ILE A 77 18.93 15.40 -15.55
CA ILE A 77 17.98 14.59 -16.33
C ILE A 77 16.61 14.67 -15.69
N HIS A 78 15.62 15.16 -16.47
CA HIS A 78 14.24 15.26 -16.05
C HIS A 78 13.29 15.35 -17.27
N THR A 79 12.04 15.73 -17.06
CA THR A 79 10.98 15.76 -18.09
C THR A 79 11.28 16.69 -19.27
N HIS A 80 12.21 17.66 -19.15
CA HIS A 80 12.62 18.53 -20.24
C HIS A 80 13.42 17.77 -21.32
N ASN A 81 14.29 16.84 -20.94
CA ASN A 81 15.18 16.10 -21.84
C ASN A 81 14.95 14.57 -21.86
N MET A 82 13.94 14.07 -21.12
CA MET A 82 13.52 12.65 -21.12
C MET A 82 12.02 12.52 -21.34
N LYS A 83 11.59 11.49 -22.06
CA LYS A 83 10.18 11.08 -22.26
C LYS A 83 10.01 9.60 -21.89
N THR A 84 8.76 9.18 -21.64
CA THR A 84 8.42 7.77 -21.49
C THR A 84 8.73 6.97 -22.75
N GLY A 85 9.18 5.74 -22.58
CA GLY A 85 9.31 4.73 -23.64
C GLY A 85 8.14 3.74 -23.65
N LEU A 86 7.17 3.90 -22.73
CA LEU A 86 6.00 3.02 -22.66
C LEU A 86 5.11 3.23 -23.88
N ASN A 87 4.72 2.11 -24.46
CA ASN A 87 3.75 2.01 -25.53
C ASN A 87 2.48 1.29 -25.03
N ASP A 88 1.65 0.86 -25.94
CA ASP A 88 0.39 0.15 -25.74
C ASP A 88 0.55 -1.21 -25.02
N LEU A 89 -0.46 -2.07 -25.09
CA LEU A 89 -0.40 -3.45 -24.59
C LEU A 89 0.83 -4.18 -25.13
N LEU A 90 1.49 -4.90 -24.25
CA LEU A 90 2.68 -5.66 -24.60
C LEU A 90 2.39 -7.18 -24.56
N THR A 91 3.07 -7.92 -25.37
CA THR A 91 3.17 -9.38 -25.28
C THR A 91 4.43 -9.70 -24.46
N TYR A 92 4.27 -10.53 -23.44
CA TYR A 92 5.35 -10.91 -22.54
C TYR A 92 5.73 -12.38 -22.76
N SER A 93 6.98 -12.70 -22.45
CA SER A 93 7.49 -14.08 -22.41
C SER A 93 7.92 -14.40 -20.99
N TYR A 94 7.64 -15.62 -20.52
CA TYR A 94 8.01 -16.06 -19.18
C TYR A 94 9.49 -16.49 -19.15
N HIS A 95 10.27 -15.79 -18.36
CA HIS A 95 11.68 -16.09 -18.09
C HIS A 95 11.87 -16.27 -16.58
N ARG A 96 11.53 -17.49 -16.10
CA ARG A 96 11.55 -17.79 -14.66
C ARG A 96 12.90 -17.41 -14.03
N ASN A 97 12.88 -16.42 -13.16
CA ASN A 97 14.01 -15.95 -12.37
C ASN A 97 13.59 -15.81 -10.90
N VAL A 98 13.36 -16.94 -10.27
CA VAL A 98 12.88 -17.04 -8.89
C VAL A 98 14.06 -17.24 -7.96
N GLN A 99 14.15 -16.40 -6.92
CA GLN A 99 15.06 -16.58 -5.81
C GLN A 99 14.26 -17.06 -4.61
N GLU A 100 14.45 -18.33 -4.25
CA GLU A 100 13.88 -18.86 -3.00
C GLU A 100 14.52 -18.17 -1.79
N LEU A 101 13.68 -17.86 -0.81
CA LEU A 101 14.14 -17.32 0.45
C LEU A 101 14.37 -18.45 1.45
N GLU A 102 15.56 -18.50 2.05
CA GLU A 102 15.84 -19.47 3.11
C GLU A 102 14.95 -19.20 4.34
N PRO A 103 14.31 -20.23 4.90
CA PRO A 103 13.55 -20.08 6.13
C PRO A 103 14.43 -19.51 7.25
N SER A 104 13.92 -18.55 7.98
CA SER A 104 14.66 -17.88 9.05
C SER A 104 14.05 -18.15 10.43
N GLU A 105 14.74 -17.76 11.48
CA GLU A 105 14.31 -17.96 12.86
C GLU A 105 12.89 -17.40 13.09
N LYS A 106 12.07 -18.19 13.80
CA LYS A 106 10.71 -17.80 14.16
C LYS A 106 10.70 -16.55 15.02
N ARG A 107 9.73 -15.70 14.77
CA ARG A 107 9.44 -14.52 15.57
C ARG A 107 7.96 -14.52 15.91
N THR A 108 7.61 -13.89 17.01
CA THR A 108 6.23 -13.83 17.50
C THR A 108 5.79 -12.40 17.77
N PHE A 109 4.50 -12.20 17.87
CA PHE A 109 3.86 -10.96 18.29
C PHE A 109 2.69 -11.26 19.20
N MET A 110 2.20 -10.27 19.94
CA MET A 110 1.03 -10.39 20.81
C MET A 110 -0.22 -10.00 20.04
N GLY A 111 -1.02 -10.97 19.59
CA GLY A 111 -2.24 -10.77 18.79
C GLY A 111 -3.49 -11.38 19.41
N TYR A 112 -4.61 -11.27 18.71
CA TYR A 112 -5.89 -11.82 19.12
C TYR A 112 -6.30 -12.97 18.20
N ARG A 113 -6.46 -14.19 18.75
CA ARG A 113 -6.97 -15.32 17.99
C ARG A 113 -8.49 -15.34 18.01
N ARG A 114 -9.09 -15.38 16.83
CA ARG A 114 -10.55 -15.43 16.68
C ARG A 114 -11.04 -16.89 16.67
N LYS A 115 -12.33 -17.11 16.95
CA LYS A 115 -12.97 -18.46 16.96
C LYS A 115 -12.74 -19.24 15.64
N ASN A 116 -12.71 -18.55 14.50
CA ASN A 116 -12.49 -19.13 13.18
C ASN A 116 -11.00 -19.40 12.87
N GLY A 117 -10.11 -19.23 13.85
CA GLY A 117 -8.66 -19.41 13.72
C GLY A 117 -7.91 -18.23 13.12
N LYS A 118 -8.58 -17.23 12.54
CA LYS A 118 -7.92 -15.99 12.05
C LYS A 118 -7.30 -15.22 13.22
N VAL A 119 -6.34 -14.37 12.89
CA VAL A 119 -5.59 -13.57 13.86
C VAL A 119 -5.80 -12.09 13.59
N GLY A 120 -6.08 -11.31 14.63
CA GLY A 120 -6.13 -9.85 14.57
C GLY A 120 -4.97 -9.21 15.32
N VAL A 121 -4.53 -8.04 14.88
CA VAL A 121 -3.53 -7.20 15.56
C VAL A 121 -4.20 -6.06 16.34
N ARG A 122 -5.51 -5.93 16.21
CA ARG A 122 -6.38 -5.01 16.95
C ARG A 122 -7.60 -5.74 17.48
N ASN A 123 -8.28 -5.12 18.42
CA ASN A 123 -9.52 -5.59 19.03
C ASN A 123 -10.54 -4.45 19.10
N GLU A 124 -10.96 -4.01 17.93
CA GLU A 124 -11.82 -2.85 17.75
C GLU A 124 -13.26 -3.26 17.54
N ILE A 125 -14.20 -2.34 17.79
CA ILE A 125 -15.59 -2.48 17.38
C ILE A 125 -15.79 -1.59 16.14
N TRP A 126 -16.19 -2.22 15.03
CA TRP A 126 -16.40 -1.53 13.77
C TRP A 126 -17.88 -1.31 13.48
N ILE A 127 -18.26 -0.10 13.08
CA ILE A 127 -19.58 0.26 12.60
C ILE A 127 -19.48 0.38 11.09
N ILE A 128 -20.15 -0.51 10.36
CA ILE A 128 -20.07 -0.58 8.91
C ILE A 128 -21.44 -0.24 8.31
N PRO A 129 -21.66 0.98 7.81
CA PRO A 129 -22.87 1.33 7.09
C PRO A 129 -22.93 0.59 5.75
N THR A 130 -24.09 0.06 5.39
CA THR A 130 -24.32 -0.61 4.10
C THR A 130 -24.50 0.38 2.95
N VAL A 131 -24.84 1.63 3.27
CA VAL A 131 -25.15 2.68 2.31
C VAL A 131 -24.75 4.06 2.82
N GLY A 132 -24.35 4.94 1.91
CA GLY A 132 -23.91 6.30 2.21
C GLY A 132 -24.94 7.15 2.98
N CYS A 133 -26.24 6.87 2.84
CA CYS A 133 -27.30 7.56 3.61
C CYS A 133 -27.15 7.39 5.13
N MET A 134 -26.50 6.30 5.58
CA MET A 134 -26.28 5.99 6.99
C MET A 134 -24.99 6.59 7.57
N ASN A 135 -24.15 7.22 6.78
CA ASN A 135 -22.84 7.73 7.22
C ASN A 135 -22.94 8.67 8.44
N ASN A 136 -23.86 9.63 8.42
CA ASN A 136 -24.02 10.58 9.53
C ASN A 136 -24.54 9.90 10.80
N VAL A 137 -25.45 8.95 10.65
CA VAL A 137 -25.96 8.13 11.78
C VAL A 137 -24.82 7.32 12.37
N ALA A 138 -24.04 6.60 11.53
CA ALA A 138 -22.88 5.81 11.96
C ALA A 138 -21.84 6.67 12.69
N THR A 139 -21.50 7.88 12.15
CA THR A 139 -20.58 8.81 12.80
C THR A 139 -21.13 9.34 14.14
N SER A 140 -22.46 9.55 14.23
CA SER A 140 -23.09 9.98 15.49
C SER A 140 -23.03 8.87 16.54
N ILE A 141 -23.27 7.62 16.12
CA ILE A 141 -23.16 6.44 16.98
C ILE A 141 -21.72 6.27 17.46
N GLU A 142 -20.72 6.30 16.57
CA GLU A 142 -19.30 6.21 16.91
C GLU A 142 -18.92 7.20 18.01
N ARG A 143 -19.26 8.47 17.83
CA ARG A 143 -18.96 9.55 18.79
C ARG A 143 -19.58 9.29 20.15
N GLN A 144 -20.84 8.83 20.21
CA GLN A 144 -21.56 8.56 21.46
C GLN A 144 -21.11 7.25 22.13
N ALA A 145 -20.65 6.29 21.32
CA ALA A 145 -20.21 4.98 21.76
C ALA A 145 -18.81 4.98 22.40
N GLN A 146 -18.03 6.06 22.31
CA GLN A 146 -16.68 6.14 22.91
C GLN A 146 -16.69 5.84 24.42
N LYS A 147 -17.78 6.09 25.12
CA LYS A 147 -17.96 5.72 26.53
C LYS A 147 -17.94 4.21 26.82
N TYR A 148 -18.09 3.37 25.78
CA TYR A 148 -18.05 1.90 25.88
C TYR A 148 -16.66 1.33 25.58
N VAL A 149 -15.67 2.15 25.24
CA VAL A 149 -14.27 1.71 25.15
C VAL A 149 -13.79 1.34 26.55
N LYS A 150 -13.64 0.05 26.82
CA LYS A 150 -13.29 -0.51 28.14
C LYS A 150 -12.53 -1.83 28.00
N GLY A 151 -11.79 -2.21 29.04
CA GLY A 151 -11.05 -3.48 29.06
C GLY A 151 -10.10 -3.56 27.86
N ASN A 152 -10.26 -4.62 27.06
CA ASN A 152 -9.45 -4.84 25.89
C ASN A 152 -10.10 -4.35 24.56
N VAL A 153 -11.17 -3.55 24.63
CA VAL A 153 -11.69 -2.80 23.49
C VAL A 153 -10.73 -1.65 23.19
N GLU A 154 -10.04 -1.69 22.02
CA GLU A 154 -8.98 -0.73 21.69
C GLU A 154 -9.51 0.57 21.06
N ALA A 155 -10.61 0.47 20.28
CA ALA A 155 -11.30 1.60 19.65
C ALA A 155 -12.72 1.21 19.21
N ILE A 156 -13.56 2.22 18.93
CA ILE A 156 -14.83 2.08 18.23
C ILE A 156 -14.75 3.02 17.03
N CYS A 157 -14.85 2.46 15.80
CA CYS A 157 -14.62 3.19 14.55
C CYS A 157 -15.76 2.95 13.56
N THR A 158 -16.04 3.94 12.70
CA THR A 158 -16.93 3.77 11.54
C THR A 158 -16.19 4.02 10.23
N PHE A 159 -16.54 3.30 9.18
CA PHE A 159 -15.97 3.45 7.85
C PHE A 159 -17.02 3.96 6.87
N THR A 160 -17.08 5.26 6.70
CA THR A 160 -18.07 5.92 5.82
C THR A 160 -17.69 5.80 4.35
N HIS A 161 -18.71 5.59 3.50
CA HIS A 161 -18.55 5.53 2.04
C HIS A 161 -19.81 6.04 1.33
N PRO A 162 -19.73 6.53 0.07
CA PRO A 162 -20.87 7.11 -0.63
C PRO A 162 -21.74 6.10 -1.41
N TYR A 163 -21.48 4.80 -1.29
CA TYR A 163 -22.06 3.73 -2.11
C TYR A 163 -23.12 2.91 -1.38
N GLY A 164 -23.49 1.74 -1.94
CA GLY A 164 -24.46 0.79 -1.39
C GLY A 164 -25.84 0.90 -2.03
N CYS A 165 -26.14 2.00 -2.71
CA CYS A 165 -27.34 2.20 -3.48
C CYS A 165 -27.00 2.83 -4.84
N SER A 166 -27.88 2.63 -5.85
CA SER A 166 -27.76 3.24 -7.18
C SER A 166 -26.47 2.89 -7.94
N GLN A 167 -25.83 1.79 -7.59
CA GLN A 167 -24.72 1.18 -8.32
C GLN A 167 -25.22 0.05 -9.22
N MET A 168 -24.46 -0.29 -10.26
CA MET A 168 -24.75 -1.35 -11.23
C MET A 168 -23.51 -2.20 -11.50
N GLY A 169 -23.74 -3.47 -11.91
CA GLY A 169 -22.68 -4.38 -12.36
C GLY A 169 -21.56 -4.55 -11.36
N ASP A 170 -20.33 -4.51 -11.85
CA ASP A 170 -19.12 -4.76 -11.05
C ASP A 170 -18.94 -3.78 -9.89
N ASP A 171 -19.34 -2.51 -10.05
CA ASP A 171 -19.26 -1.52 -8.97
C ASP A 171 -20.11 -1.93 -7.76
N GLN A 172 -21.29 -2.51 -8.01
CA GLN A 172 -22.18 -2.98 -6.94
C GLN A 172 -21.61 -4.23 -6.28
N GLU A 173 -21.11 -5.18 -7.07
CA GLU A 173 -20.49 -6.40 -6.57
C GLU A 173 -19.22 -6.09 -5.75
N ASN A 174 -18.38 -5.20 -6.26
CA ASN A 174 -17.18 -4.73 -5.56
C ASN A 174 -17.53 -4.09 -4.20
N THR A 175 -18.58 -3.26 -4.16
CA THR A 175 -19.03 -2.64 -2.90
C THR A 175 -19.46 -3.70 -1.89
N ARG A 176 -20.27 -4.67 -2.31
CA ARG A 176 -20.74 -5.76 -1.46
C ARG A 176 -19.58 -6.60 -0.93
N GLN A 177 -18.67 -6.98 -1.81
CA GLN A 177 -17.51 -7.80 -1.44
C GLN A 177 -16.60 -7.07 -0.45
N ILE A 178 -16.23 -5.80 -0.72
CA ILE A 178 -15.39 -5.01 0.19
C ILE A 178 -16.04 -4.86 1.56
N LEU A 179 -17.34 -4.58 1.63
CA LEU A 179 -18.06 -4.48 2.90
C LEU A 179 -18.08 -5.81 3.64
N ALA A 180 -18.36 -6.92 2.94
CA ALA A 180 -18.38 -8.27 3.53
C ALA A 180 -17.00 -8.68 4.07
N ASP A 181 -15.92 -8.36 3.36
CA ASP A 181 -14.56 -8.67 3.78
C ASP A 181 -14.16 -7.86 5.04
N LEU A 182 -14.55 -6.59 5.11
CA LEU A 182 -14.33 -5.76 6.30
C LEU A 182 -15.19 -6.24 7.49
N ILE A 183 -16.44 -6.68 7.27
CA ILE A 183 -17.29 -7.25 8.33
C ILE A 183 -16.62 -8.48 8.95
N GLN A 184 -15.87 -9.25 8.17
CA GLN A 184 -15.20 -10.47 8.63
C GLN A 184 -13.70 -10.26 8.93
N HIS A 185 -13.24 -9.01 8.97
CA HIS A 185 -11.82 -8.71 9.19
C HIS A 185 -11.40 -9.00 10.64
N PRO A 186 -10.31 -9.74 10.89
CA PRO A 186 -9.94 -10.18 12.22
C PRO A 186 -9.47 -9.07 13.18
N ASN A 187 -9.14 -7.87 12.68
CA ASN A 187 -8.86 -6.72 13.56
C ASN A 187 -10.13 -6.22 14.27
N ALA A 188 -11.32 -6.48 13.73
CA ALA A 188 -12.56 -6.25 14.42
C ALA A 188 -12.81 -7.34 15.47
N GLY A 189 -12.90 -6.97 16.74
CA GLY A 189 -13.36 -7.82 17.82
C GLY A 189 -14.89 -7.95 17.82
N GLY A 190 -15.60 -6.90 17.34
CA GLY A 190 -17.02 -6.86 17.12
C GLY A 190 -17.41 -5.95 15.97
N VAL A 191 -18.54 -6.21 15.32
CA VAL A 191 -19.04 -5.43 14.18
C VAL A 191 -20.52 -5.14 14.32
N LEU A 192 -20.93 -3.88 14.16
CA LEU A 192 -22.31 -3.49 13.91
C LEU A 192 -22.45 -3.15 12.41
N VAL A 193 -23.22 -3.94 11.67
CA VAL A 193 -23.63 -3.66 10.28
C VAL A 193 -24.91 -2.83 10.33
N LEU A 194 -24.81 -1.59 9.83
CA LEU A 194 -25.90 -0.60 9.93
C LEU A 194 -26.53 -0.36 8.56
N GLY A 195 -27.69 -0.96 8.32
CA GLY A 195 -28.50 -0.80 7.10
C GLY A 195 -29.54 0.30 7.22
N LEU A 196 -29.93 0.87 6.08
CA LEU A 196 -31.09 1.78 6.00
C LEU A 196 -32.40 0.96 5.91
N GLY A 197 -32.47 0.02 4.96
CA GLY A 197 -33.60 -0.86 4.71
C GLY A 197 -34.10 -0.88 3.26
N CYS A 198 -33.87 0.17 2.46
CA CYS A 198 -34.30 0.28 1.06
C CYS A 198 -33.14 0.27 0.05
N GLU A 199 -31.91 0.14 0.48
CA GLU A 199 -30.70 0.13 -0.36
C GLU A 199 -30.55 -1.17 -1.16
N ASN A 200 -29.87 -1.09 -2.32
CA ASN A 200 -29.59 -2.26 -3.16
C ASN A 200 -28.65 -3.28 -2.50
N SER A 201 -27.75 -2.82 -1.63
CA SER A 201 -26.82 -3.64 -0.87
C SER A 201 -27.27 -3.77 0.58
N ASN A 202 -28.56 -4.08 0.79
CA ASN A 202 -29.15 -4.27 2.13
C ASN A 202 -28.55 -5.45 2.88
N ILE A 203 -28.86 -5.55 4.16
CA ILE A 203 -28.31 -6.56 5.07
C ILE A 203 -28.56 -7.99 4.58
N ASP A 204 -29.74 -8.30 4.05
CA ASP A 204 -30.04 -9.66 3.59
C ASP A 204 -29.23 -10.04 2.35
N VAL A 205 -28.98 -9.08 1.46
CA VAL A 205 -28.08 -9.27 0.33
C VAL A 205 -26.64 -9.46 0.82
N LEU A 206 -26.15 -8.62 1.73
CA LEU A 206 -24.78 -8.71 2.26
C LEU A 206 -24.52 -10.03 3.01
N LYS A 207 -25.51 -10.57 3.71
CA LYS A 207 -25.38 -11.88 4.37
C LYS A 207 -25.00 -13.01 3.41
N ASN A 208 -25.36 -12.92 2.12
CA ASN A 208 -24.98 -13.92 1.12
C ASN A 208 -23.50 -13.88 0.75
N TYR A 209 -22.79 -12.78 1.07
CA TYR A 209 -21.34 -12.61 0.89
C TYR A 209 -20.53 -12.97 2.14
N LEU A 210 -21.22 -13.17 3.29
CA LEU A 210 -20.57 -13.57 4.52
C LEU A 210 -20.44 -15.10 4.56
N ASN A 211 -19.25 -15.58 4.91
CA ASN A 211 -19.06 -16.97 5.33
C ASN A 211 -19.65 -17.17 6.73
N ASP A 212 -19.41 -18.32 7.35
CA ASP A 212 -19.73 -18.51 8.76
C ASP A 212 -19.12 -17.37 9.60
N TYR A 213 -19.98 -16.60 10.25
CA TYR A 213 -19.60 -15.51 11.12
C TYR A 213 -20.07 -15.76 12.55
N ASP A 214 -19.35 -15.25 13.53
CA ASP A 214 -19.71 -15.32 14.94
C ASP A 214 -20.86 -14.35 15.23
N SER A 215 -22.09 -14.87 15.40
CA SER A 215 -23.28 -14.07 15.66
C SER A 215 -23.23 -13.32 17.00
N ASP A 216 -22.34 -13.70 17.92
CA ASP A 216 -22.12 -12.94 19.15
C ASP A 216 -21.33 -11.66 18.89
N ARG A 217 -20.56 -11.60 17.80
CA ARG A 217 -19.65 -10.51 17.46
C ARG A 217 -20.05 -9.70 16.22
N VAL A 218 -20.89 -10.25 15.34
CA VAL A 218 -21.43 -9.54 14.17
C VAL A 218 -22.92 -9.34 14.38
N LYS A 219 -23.33 -8.08 14.54
CA LYS A 219 -24.70 -7.66 14.77
C LYS A 219 -25.21 -6.83 13.60
N PHE A 220 -26.51 -6.86 13.37
CA PHE A 220 -27.17 -6.16 12.27
C PHE A 220 -28.31 -5.31 12.82
N LEU A 221 -28.47 -4.10 12.26
CA LEU A 221 -29.59 -3.23 12.55
C LEU A 221 -30.07 -2.55 11.26
N VAL A 222 -31.38 -2.59 11.00
CA VAL A 222 -32.03 -1.91 9.86
C VAL A 222 -32.72 -0.67 10.40
N ALA A 223 -32.22 0.53 10.08
CA ALA A 223 -32.66 1.77 10.70
C ALA A 223 -34.15 2.04 10.53
N GLN A 224 -34.75 1.71 9.36
CA GLN A 224 -36.17 1.94 9.08
C GLN A 224 -37.11 1.03 9.90
N GLU A 225 -36.60 0.04 10.61
CA GLU A 225 -37.35 -0.86 11.48
C GLU A 225 -37.33 -0.45 12.97
N HIS A 226 -36.62 0.66 13.29
CA HIS A 226 -36.42 1.14 14.66
C HIS A 226 -36.99 2.58 14.83
N GLU A 227 -37.52 2.89 15.99
CA GLU A 227 -37.98 4.25 16.33
C GLU A 227 -36.81 5.20 16.62
N ASP A 228 -35.73 4.67 17.23
CA ASP A 228 -34.49 5.39 17.52
C ASP A 228 -33.29 4.46 17.26
N GLU A 229 -32.90 4.42 16.00
CA GLU A 229 -31.81 3.59 15.51
C GLU A 229 -30.47 3.90 16.20
N ILE A 230 -30.29 5.15 16.68
CA ILE A 230 -29.06 5.55 17.41
C ILE A 230 -29.05 4.89 18.78
N GLN A 231 -30.12 4.99 19.56
CA GLN A 231 -30.16 4.41 20.91
C GLN A 231 -30.08 2.88 20.85
N ASP A 232 -30.79 2.26 19.92
CA ASP A 232 -30.76 0.81 19.75
C ASP A 232 -29.36 0.32 19.32
N SER A 233 -28.70 1.05 18.42
CA SER A 233 -27.30 0.79 18.05
C SER A 233 -26.35 0.93 19.22
N LEU A 234 -26.53 1.94 20.09
CA LEU A 234 -25.70 2.12 21.28
C LEU A 234 -25.88 0.96 22.26
N GLY A 235 -27.08 0.39 22.38
CA GLY A 235 -27.35 -0.82 23.16
C GLY A 235 -26.57 -2.02 22.61
N ILE A 236 -26.63 -2.24 21.29
CA ILE A 236 -25.88 -3.32 20.61
C ILE A 236 -24.36 -3.14 20.81
N ILE A 237 -23.85 -1.92 20.69
CA ILE A 237 -22.42 -1.65 20.88
C ILE A 237 -22.00 -1.89 22.34
N ALA A 238 -22.84 -1.58 23.31
CA ALA A 238 -22.56 -1.88 24.71
C ALA A 238 -22.43 -3.39 24.94
N ASP A 239 -23.34 -4.20 24.39
CA ASP A 239 -23.28 -5.67 24.43
C ASP A 239 -22.02 -6.20 23.72
N LEU A 240 -21.71 -5.68 22.54
CA LEU A 240 -20.47 -6.03 21.83
C LEU A 240 -19.23 -5.68 22.67
N ALA A 241 -19.22 -4.52 23.32
CA ALA A 241 -18.10 -4.10 24.17
C ALA A 241 -17.93 -5.02 25.39
N ASP A 242 -19.01 -5.55 25.95
CA ASP A 242 -18.95 -6.53 27.03
C ASP A 242 -18.26 -7.83 26.58
N VAL A 243 -18.58 -8.32 25.38
CA VAL A 243 -17.94 -9.51 24.79
C VAL A 243 -16.48 -9.23 24.43
N VAL A 244 -16.23 -8.17 23.65
CA VAL A 244 -14.91 -7.83 23.11
C VAL A 244 -13.91 -7.46 24.22
N SER A 245 -14.37 -6.86 25.32
CA SER A 245 -13.52 -6.49 26.46
C SER A 245 -12.85 -7.68 27.15
N GLN A 246 -13.36 -8.89 26.96
CA GLN A 246 -12.84 -10.12 27.57
C GLN A 246 -11.71 -10.76 26.74
N ASP A 247 -11.54 -10.36 25.50
CA ASP A 247 -10.47 -10.89 24.64
C ASP A 247 -9.09 -10.57 25.23
N LYS A 248 -8.14 -11.46 25.00
CA LYS A 248 -6.78 -11.28 25.48
C LYS A 248 -5.79 -11.49 24.34
N ARG A 249 -4.75 -10.70 24.33
CA ARG A 249 -3.62 -10.94 23.44
C ARG A 249 -2.90 -12.21 23.88
N GLU A 250 -2.50 -13.01 22.92
CA GLU A 250 -1.67 -14.20 23.10
C GLU A 250 -0.45 -14.14 22.17
N GLU A 251 0.54 -14.94 22.45
CA GLU A 251 1.74 -15.06 21.61
C GLU A 251 1.40 -15.83 20.34
N ILE A 252 1.63 -15.20 19.17
CA ILE A 252 1.28 -15.71 17.85
C ILE A 252 2.53 -15.66 16.96
N ASP A 253 2.75 -16.70 16.16
CA ASP A 253 3.84 -16.78 15.20
C ASP A 253 3.70 -15.72 14.10
N ALA A 254 4.78 -15.04 13.73
CA ALA A 254 4.79 -14.01 12.70
C ALA A 254 4.36 -14.53 11.30
N SER A 255 4.38 -15.85 11.10
CA SER A 255 3.84 -16.50 9.90
C SER A 255 2.33 -16.28 9.69
N GLU A 256 1.62 -15.82 10.71
CA GLU A 256 0.20 -15.45 10.61
C GLU A 256 -0.01 -13.98 10.18
N LEU A 257 1.05 -13.16 10.12
CA LEU A 257 0.92 -11.78 9.68
C LEU A 257 0.69 -11.67 8.16
N ILE A 258 -0.26 -10.80 7.82
CA ILE A 258 -0.54 -10.38 6.44
C ILE A 258 -0.34 -8.87 6.39
N ILE A 259 0.61 -8.42 5.56
CA ILE A 259 1.01 -7.01 5.48
C ILE A 259 0.77 -6.47 4.07
N GLY A 260 -0.03 -5.42 3.98
CA GLY A 260 -0.26 -4.68 2.74
C GLY A 260 0.85 -3.66 2.48
N MET A 261 1.25 -3.48 1.24
CA MET A 261 2.33 -2.58 0.84
C MET A 261 1.86 -1.63 -0.25
N LYS A 262 2.03 -0.33 -0.02
CA LYS A 262 1.72 0.71 -0.99
C LYS A 262 2.59 1.97 -0.80
N CYS A 263 2.45 2.94 -1.69
CA CYS A 263 3.09 4.24 -1.55
C CYS A 263 2.17 5.39 -1.93
N GLY A 264 2.50 6.61 -1.50
CA GLY A 264 1.81 7.82 -1.88
C GLY A 264 2.68 9.06 -1.64
N GLY A 265 2.62 10.04 -2.56
CA GLY A 265 3.49 11.20 -2.48
C GLY A 265 4.98 10.88 -2.60
N SER A 266 5.36 9.92 -3.45
CA SER A 266 6.74 9.47 -3.65
C SER A 266 7.65 10.57 -4.21
N ASP A 267 8.93 10.53 -3.85
CA ASP A 267 10.02 11.35 -4.36
C ASP A 267 11.14 10.46 -4.96
N GLY A 268 12.20 11.09 -5.49
CA GLY A 268 13.33 10.37 -6.08
C GLY A 268 14.14 9.51 -5.09
N LEU A 269 13.99 9.73 -3.78
CA LEU A 269 14.60 8.91 -2.74
C LEU A 269 13.75 7.71 -2.33
N SER A 270 12.45 7.70 -2.65
CA SER A 270 11.53 6.62 -2.27
C SER A 270 12.00 5.25 -2.79
N GLY A 271 12.45 5.17 -4.05
CA GLY A 271 12.98 3.95 -4.65
C GLY A 271 14.42 3.58 -4.23
N ILE A 272 15.06 4.41 -3.41
CA ILE A 272 16.42 4.21 -2.92
C ILE A 272 16.42 3.80 -1.44
N SER A 273 15.52 4.35 -0.64
CA SER A 273 15.47 4.18 0.81
C SER A 273 14.22 3.43 1.29
N ALA A 274 13.05 4.09 1.32
CA ALA A 274 11.85 3.53 1.93
C ALA A 274 11.31 2.29 1.21
N ASN A 275 11.24 2.29 -0.12
CA ASN A 275 10.72 1.15 -0.86
C ASN A 275 11.63 -0.10 -0.75
N PRO A 276 12.98 0.01 -0.93
CA PRO A 276 13.87 -1.11 -0.67
C PRO A 276 13.84 -1.60 0.79
N ALA A 277 13.68 -0.71 1.79
CA ALA A 277 13.55 -1.12 3.18
C ALA A 277 12.27 -1.94 3.43
N VAL A 278 11.16 -1.55 2.80
CA VAL A 278 9.91 -2.35 2.79
C VAL A 278 10.11 -3.67 2.05
N GLY A 279 10.90 -3.69 0.96
CA GLY A 279 11.26 -4.92 0.25
C GLY A 279 12.06 -5.88 1.13
N GLY A 280 13.07 -5.38 1.84
CA GLY A 280 13.83 -6.19 2.83
C GLY A 280 12.95 -6.68 3.98
N PHE A 281 12.02 -5.83 4.47
CA PHE A 281 10.98 -6.26 5.43
C PHE A 281 10.11 -7.39 4.85
N SER A 282 9.65 -7.26 3.59
CA SER A 282 8.84 -8.27 2.92
C SER A 282 9.57 -9.62 2.88
N ASP A 283 10.83 -9.62 2.46
CA ASP A 283 11.65 -10.83 2.42
C ASP A 283 11.83 -11.44 3.81
N LEU A 284 12.08 -10.61 4.85
CA LEU A 284 12.19 -11.06 6.24
C LEU A 284 10.89 -11.69 6.75
N LEU A 285 9.73 -11.11 6.47
CA LEU A 285 8.44 -11.65 6.89
C LEU A 285 8.13 -12.96 6.16
N ILE A 286 8.36 -13.02 4.85
CA ILE A 286 8.13 -14.22 4.04
C ILE A 286 9.08 -15.35 4.46
N SER A 287 10.36 -15.07 4.77
CA SER A 287 11.29 -16.07 5.27
C SER A 287 10.86 -16.70 6.60
N LYS A 288 9.93 -16.05 7.33
CA LYS A 288 9.28 -16.55 8.55
C LYS A 288 7.91 -17.19 8.28
N GLY A 289 7.53 -17.34 7.01
CA GLY A 289 6.25 -17.93 6.58
C GLY A 289 5.08 -16.96 6.56
N GLY A 290 5.30 -15.65 6.72
CA GLY A 290 4.25 -14.64 6.65
C GLY A 290 3.86 -14.25 5.22
N THR A 291 3.00 -13.27 5.09
CA THR A 291 2.39 -12.88 3.81
C THR A 291 2.51 -11.38 3.57
N THR A 292 2.85 -11.00 2.35
CA THR A 292 2.81 -9.61 1.90
C THR A 292 1.95 -9.46 0.65
N ILE A 293 1.30 -8.30 0.50
CA ILE A 293 0.44 -7.97 -0.63
C ILE A 293 0.93 -6.67 -1.24
N LEU A 294 1.38 -6.72 -2.51
CA LEU A 294 1.71 -5.54 -3.29
C LEU A 294 0.52 -5.16 -4.17
N THR A 295 0.16 -3.88 -4.18
CA THR A 295 -0.94 -3.35 -5.00
C THR A 295 -0.51 -2.13 -5.81
N GLU A 296 -1.46 -1.35 -6.32
CA GLU A 296 -1.23 -0.18 -7.18
C GLU A 296 -0.73 -0.60 -8.57
N VAL A 297 -1.55 -1.38 -9.29
CA VAL A 297 -1.18 -1.95 -10.60
C VAL A 297 -0.64 -0.91 -11.60
N PRO A 298 -1.20 0.32 -11.70
CA PRO A 298 -0.62 1.36 -12.57
C PRO A 298 0.82 1.76 -12.22
N GLU A 299 1.27 1.48 -11.00
CA GLU A 299 2.65 1.72 -10.56
C GLU A 299 3.58 0.53 -10.78
N MET A 300 3.11 -0.49 -11.51
CA MET A 300 3.91 -1.61 -11.98
C MET A 300 4.26 -1.48 -13.47
N PHE A 301 3.58 -0.60 -14.22
CA PHE A 301 3.79 -0.42 -15.67
C PHE A 301 5.21 0.06 -15.98
N GLY A 302 5.92 -0.69 -16.84
CA GLY A 302 7.33 -0.49 -17.17
C GLY A 302 8.31 -1.17 -16.20
N ALA A 303 7.80 -1.83 -15.13
CA ALA A 303 8.57 -2.66 -14.21
C ALA A 303 7.94 -4.06 -14.06
N GLU A 304 6.86 -4.35 -14.78
CA GLU A 304 6.05 -5.56 -14.66
C GLU A 304 6.83 -6.85 -14.92
N THR A 305 7.82 -6.85 -15.81
CA THR A 305 8.64 -8.02 -16.11
C THR A 305 9.42 -8.52 -14.89
N ILE A 306 9.83 -7.61 -13.99
CA ILE A 306 10.50 -7.97 -12.73
C ILE A 306 9.60 -8.85 -11.85
N LEU A 307 8.29 -8.57 -11.82
CA LEU A 307 7.31 -9.36 -11.06
C LEU A 307 6.93 -10.64 -11.83
N MET A 308 6.74 -10.54 -13.15
CA MET A 308 6.40 -11.65 -14.03
C MET A 308 7.45 -12.77 -14.00
N ASP A 309 8.73 -12.41 -14.06
CA ASP A 309 9.84 -13.38 -14.04
C ASP A 309 9.99 -14.06 -12.68
N ARG A 310 9.43 -13.46 -11.62
CA ARG A 310 9.42 -14.02 -10.26
C ARG A 310 8.18 -14.87 -9.95
N CYS A 311 7.25 -15.05 -10.89
CA CYS A 311 6.13 -15.97 -10.70
C CYS A 311 6.64 -17.40 -10.55
N GLU A 312 6.09 -18.17 -9.59
CA GLU A 312 6.53 -19.55 -9.34
C GLU A 312 6.35 -20.46 -10.54
N ASN A 313 5.33 -20.19 -11.37
CA ASN A 313 4.96 -21.00 -12.52
C ASN A 313 4.31 -20.16 -13.63
N GLU A 314 4.12 -20.80 -14.80
CA GLU A 314 3.56 -20.14 -15.98
C GLU A 314 2.09 -19.73 -15.81
N ALA A 315 1.32 -20.40 -14.97
CA ALA A 315 -0.07 -20.03 -14.70
C ALA A 315 -0.11 -18.67 -13.96
N LEU A 316 0.68 -18.48 -12.91
CA LEU A 316 0.82 -17.21 -12.20
C LEU A 316 1.42 -16.10 -13.07
N PHE A 317 2.36 -16.46 -13.97
CA PHE A 317 2.85 -15.50 -14.95
C PHE A 317 1.71 -15.00 -15.83
N ASN A 318 0.87 -15.87 -16.37
CA ASN A 318 -0.27 -15.48 -17.19
C ASN A 318 -1.28 -14.64 -16.40
N GLU A 319 -1.59 -15.01 -15.15
CA GLU A 319 -2.46 -14.20 -14.27
C GLU A 319 -1.86 -12.80 -14.02
N THR A 320 -0.54 -12.70 -13.90
CA THR A 320 0.16 -11.41 -13.73
C THR A 320 0.12 -10.59 -15.03
N VAL A 321 0.25 -11.21 -16.19
CA VAL A 321 0.06 -10.56 -17.50
C VAL A 321 -1.35 -10.01 -17.62
N ASP A 322 -2.36 -10.82 -17.25
CA ASP A 322 -3.76 -10.41 -17.26
C ASP A 322 -4.02 -9.24 -16.29
N LEU A 323 -3.46 -9.30 -15.08
CA LEU A 323 -3.53 -8.21 -14.10
C LEU A 323 -3.06 -6.88 -14.69
N ILE A 324 -1.91 -6.88 -15.35
CA ILE A 324 -1.30 -5.69 -15.95
C ILE A 324 -2.11 -5.23 -17.17
N ASN A 325 -2.41 -6.12 -18.11
CA ASN A 325 -3.07 -5.77 -19.36
C ASN A 325 -4.52 -5.35 -19.15
N ASN A 326 -5.27 -6.00 -18.26
CA ASN A 326 -6.64 -5.61 -17.92
C ASN A 326 -6.68 -4.20 -17.34
N PHE A 327 -5.69 -3.82 -16.52
CA PHE A 327 -5.63 -2.46 -15.99
C PHE A 327 -5.25 -1.42 -17.06
N LYS A 328 -4.39 -1.77 -18.03
CA LYS A 328 -4.12 -0.93 -19.21
C LYS A 328 -5.38 -0.77 -20.07
N GLU A 329 -6.13 -1.85 -20.31
CA GLU A 329 -7.41 -1.79 -21.02
C GLU A 329 -8.46 -0.95 -20.30
N TYR A 330 -8.49 -0.97 -18.95
CA TYR A 330 -9.34 -0.09 -18.16
C TYR A 330 -9.06 1.39 -18.50
N PHE A 331 -7.81 1.84 -18.58
CA PHE A 331 -7.48 3.21 -18.99
C PHE A 331 -7.94 3.50 -20.43
N LYS A 332 -7.67 2.57 -21.36
CA LYS A 332 -8.03 2.72 -22.77
C LYS A 332 -9.55 2.80 -22.98
N SER A 333 -10.33 1.96 -22.29
CA SER A 333 -11.79 1.95 -22.38
C SER A 333 -12.41 3.28 -21.92
N HIS A 334 -11.69 4.05 -21.09
CA HIS A 334 -12.07 5.38 -20.63
C HIS A 334 -11.39 6.52 -21.43
N ASN A 335 -10.73 6.21 -22.56
CA ASN A 335 -9.98 7.17 -23.38
C ASN A 335 -8.90 7.94 -22.58
N GLN A 336 -8.25 7.27 -21.63
CA GLN A 336 -7.16 7.82 -20.83
C GLN A 336 -5.81 7.22 -21.23
N THR A 337 -4.74 7.99 -21.03
CA THR A 337 -3.38 7.51 -21.28
C THR A 337 -2.93 6.64 -20.11
N ILE A 338 -2.21 5.54 -20.41
CA ILE A 338 -1.69 4.62 -19.38
C ILE A 338 -0.51 5.20 -18.59
N TYR A 339 0.12 6.28 -19.08
CA TYR A 339 1.35 6.88 -18.52
C TYR A 339 1.15 8.30 -17.97
N GLU A 340 -0.07 8.67 -17.52
CA GLU A 340 -0.35 9.99 -16.92
C GLU A 340 0.42 10.19 -15.61
N ASN A 341 0.58 9.14 -14.81
CA ASN A 341 1.49 9.14 -13.66
C ASN A 341 2.96 9.25 -14.14
N PRO A 342 3.88 9.96 -13.47
CA PRO A 342 3.84 10.51 -12.09
C PRO A 342 3.13 11.87 -11.99
N SER A 343 2.57 12.12 -10.80
CA SER A 343 1.90 13.39 -10.48
C SER A 343 2.87 14.59 -10.50
N PRO A 344 2.37 15.83 -10.59
CA PRO A 344 3.23 17.03 -10.49
C PRO A 344 4.11 17.04 -9.24
N GLY A 345 3.59 16.53 -8.10
CA GLY A 345 4.33 16.42 -6.85
C GLY A 345 5.49 15.42 -6.95
N ASN A 346 5.28 14.27 -7.58
CA ASN A 346 6.34 13.28 -7.80
C ASN A 346 7.43 13.85 -8.73
N LYS A 347 7.03 14.54 -9.81
CA LYS A 347 7.97 15.20 -10.74
C LYS A 347 8.83 16.23 -10.02
N LYS A 348 8.23 17.08 -9.17
CA LYS A 348 8.97 18.05 -8.34
C LYS A 348 9.94 17.35 -7.37
N GLY A 349 9.66 16.11 -6.97
CA GLY A 349 10.50 15.30 -6.10
C GLY A 349 11.60 14.50 -6.82
N GLY A 350 11.77 14.64 -8.16
CA GLY A 350 12.86 14.03 -8.94
C GLY A 350 12.45 12.82 -9.79
N ILE A 351 11.21 12.34 -9.69
CA ILE A 351 10.67 11.26 -10.54
C ILE A 351 10.24 11.87 -11.88
N SER A 352 10.62 11.25 -12.99
CA SER A 352 10.45 11.87 -14.34
C SER A 352 9.39 11.20 -15.19
N THR A 353 9.34 9.88 -15.21
CA THR A 353 8.47 9.04 -16.06
C THR A 353 7.76 8.01 -15.22
N LEU A 354 6.79 7.30 -15.80
CA LEU A 354 6.11 6.21 -15.11
C LEU A 354 7.05 5.05 -14.85
N GLU A 355 7.93 4.70 -15.79
CA GLU A 355 8.94 3.66 -15.63
C GLU A 355 9.89 3.97 -14.45
N ASP A 356 10.36 5.21 -14.34
CA ASP A 356 11.21 5.66 -13.22
C ASP A 356 10.47 5.50 -11.88
N LYS A 357 9.17 5.80 -11.85
CA LYS A 357 8.32 5.59 -10.67
C LYS A 357 8.13 4.12 -10.37
N SER A 358 7.73 3.33 -11.37
CA SER A 358 7.36 1.92 -11.21
C SER A 358 8.55 1.05 -10.77
N LEU A 359 9.73 1.27 -11.36
CA LEU A 359 10.97 0.59 -10.94
C LEU A 359 11.32 0.89 -9.47
N GLY A 360 11.05 2.11 -9.01
CA GLY A 360 11.18 2.47 -7.59
C GLY A 360 10.09 1.84 -6.71
N CYS A 361 8.85 1.79 -7.21
CA CYS A 361 7.70 1.26 -6.44
C CYS A 361 7.75 -0.25 -6.27
N THR A 362 8.17 -0.99 -7.29
CA THR A 362 8.27 -2.47 -7.25
C THR A 362 9.35 -2.96 -6.28
N GLN A 363 10.30 -2.11 -5.86
CA GLN A 363 11.28 -2.46 -4.82
C GLN A 363 10.62 -2.90 -3.51
N LYS A 364 9.38 -2.43 -3.21
CA LYS A 364 8.62 -2.86 -2.03
C LYS A 364 8.36 -4.38 -1.98
N SER A 365 8.37 -5.04 -3.14
CA SER A 365 8.13 -6.49 -3.24
C SER A 365 9.32 -7.36 -2.80
N GLY A 366 10.48 -6.77 -2.49
CA GLY A 366 11.69 -7.54 -2.18
C GLY A 366 12.13 -8.46 -3.32
N LYS A 367 12.58 -9.67 -2.97
CA LYS A 367 13.09 -10.68 -3.91
C LYS A 367 12.25 -11.96 -3.93
N ALA A 368 11.31 -12.11 -3.00
CA ALA A 368 10.48 -13.30 -2.85
C ALA A 368 9.73 -13.67 -4.14
N PRO A 369 9.45 -14.98 -4.38
CA PRO A 369 8.58 -15.42 -5.46
C PRO A 369 7.18 -14.81 -5.35
N VAL A 370 6.54 -14.54 -6.50
CA VAL A 370 5.12 -14.22 -6.57
C VAL A 370 4.35 -15.54 -6.51
N VAL A 371 3.52 -15.70 -5.47
CA VAL A 371 2.77 -16.94 -5.18
C VAL A 371 1.26 -16.81 -5.39
N GLY A 372 0.77 -15.61 -5.69
CA GLY A 372 -0.65 -15.37 -5.93
C GLY A 372 -0.93 -14.03 -6.61
N VAL A 373 -2.03 -14.02 -7.36
CA VAL A 373 -2.60 -12.82 -7.99
C VAL A 373 -4.05 -12.72 -7.54
N LEU A 374 -4.42 -11.60 -6.95
CA LEU A 374 -5.75 -11.33 -6.38
C LEU A 374 -6.49 -10.31 -7.24
N GLN A 375 -7.74 -10.59 -7.57
CA GLN A 375 -8.64 -9.59 -8.12
C GLN A 375 -9.14 -8.65 -7.01
N TYR A 376 -9.69 -7.50 -7.40
CA TYR A 376 -10.26 -6.54 -6.46
C TYR A 376 -11.36 -7.19 -5.60
N GLY A 377 -11.26 -7.09 -4.27
CA GLY A 377 -12.17 -7.72 -3.33
C GLY A 377 -11.89 -9.21 -3.06
N GLN A 378 -10.76 -9.76 -3.49
CA GLN A 378 -10.38 -11.13 -3.12
C GLN A 378 -9.49 -11.16 -1.89
N CYS A 379 -9.83 -12.04 -0.93
CA CYS A 379 -8.97 -12.32 0.21
C CYS A 379 -7.76 -13.15 -0.18
N VAL A 380 -6.61 -12.88 0.45
CA VAL A 380 -5.38 -13.66 0.27
C VAL A 380 -5.56 -15.12 0.78
N LYS A 381 -5.00 -16.06 0.03
CA LYS A 381 -5.04 -17.50 0.34
C LYS A 381 -3.66 -18.12 0.47
N ASN A 382 -2.69 -17.61 -0.28
CA ASN A 382 -1.34 -18.16 -0.35
C ASN A 382 -0.38 -17.35 0.54
N LYS A 383 0.40 -18.03 1.38
CA LYS A 383 1.47 -17.39 2.16
C LYS A 383 2.62 -17.03 1.24
N GLY A 384 3.22 -15.86 1.42
CA GLY A 384 4.26 -15.30 0.57
C GLY A 384 3.84 -13.99 -0.09
N LEU A 385 4.49 -13.60 -1.20
CA LEU A 385 4.20 -12.38 -1.94
C LEU A 385 3.00 -12.57 -2.88
N ASN A 386 1.95 -11.79 -2.67
CA ASN A 386 0.78 -11.73 -3.53
C ASN A 386 0.67 -10.37 -4.23
N LEU A 387 0.16 -10.35 -5.46
CA LEU A 387 -0.18 -9.13 -6.19
C LEU A 387 -1.69 -8.90 -6.12
N LEU A 388 -2.13 -7.65 -5.92
CA LEU A 388 -3.54 -7.30 -5.80
C LEU A 388 -3.94 -6.27 -6.85
N SER A 389 -5.02 -6.56 -7.58
CA SER A 389 -5.65 -5.62 -8.49
C SER A 389 -6.31 -4.47 -7.75
N ALA A 390 -5.68 -3.28 -7.78
CA ALA A 390 -6.27 -2.03 -7.32
C ALA A 390 -5.57 -0.83 -7.99
N PRO A 391 -6.26 0.33 -8.09
CA PRO A 391 -5.68 1.55 -8.67
C PRO A 391 -4.61 2.16 -7.75
N GLY A 392 -3.92 3.21 -8.25
CA GLY A 392 -2.94 3.98 -7.46
C GLY A 392 -3.55 5.02 -6.52
N ASN A 393 -4.87 5.13 -6.42
CA ASN A 393 -5.52 6.04 -5.46
C ASN A 393 -5.29 5.54 -4.03
N ASP A 394 -4.77 6.41 -3.15
CA ASP A 394 -4.34 6.04 -1.80
C ASP A 394 -5.44 5.35 -0.98
N LEU A 395 -6.65 5.93 -0.98
CA LEU A 395 -7.77 5.42 -0.18
C LEU A 395 -8.28 4.08 -0.73
N VAL A 396 -8.46 4.00 -2.04
CA VAL A 396 -8.99 2.80 -2.71
C VAL A 396 -8.01 1.63 -2.57
N ALA A 397 -6.72 1.87 -2.84
CA ALA A 397 -5.69 0.83 -2.76
C ALA A 397 -5.53 0.30 -1.33
N ALA A 398 -5.51 1.19 -0.33
CA ALA A 398 -5.35 0.77 1.06
C ALA A 398 -6.60 0.07 1.63
N THR A 399 -7.80 0.48 1.19
CA THR A 399 -9.05 -0.25 1.51
C THR A 399 -9.04 -1.64 0.88
N ALA A 400 -8.60 -1.77 -0.38
CA ALA A 400 -8.47 -3.07 -1.04
C ALA A 400 -7.48 -3.99 -0.31
N LEU A 401 -6.34 -3.47 0.16
CA LEU A 401 -5.39 -4.24 0.98
C LEU A 401 -6.03 -4.73 2.28
N ALA A 402 -6.74 -3.86 3.00
CA ALA A 402 -7.46 -4.24 4.22
C ALA A 402 -8.51 -5.32 3.94
N ALA A 403 -9.37 -5.13 2.92
CA ALA A 403 -10.39 -6.11 2.51
C ALA A 403 -9.76 -7.45 2.08
N SER A 404 -8.56 -7.44 1.47
CA SER A 404 -7.83 -8.67 1.14
C SER A 404 -7.24 -9.39 2.36
N GLY A 405 -7.42 -8.85 3.57
CA GLY A 405 -7.01 -9.45 4.85
C GLY A 405 -5.73 -8.89 5.43
N ALA A 406 -5.16 -7.81 4.88
CA ALA A 406 -3.97 -7.20 5.46
C ALA A 406 -4.25 -6.64 6.86
N HIS A 407 -3.50 -7.11 7.85
CA HIS A 407 -3.60 -6.66 9.24
C HIS A 407 -3.06 -5.25 9.46
N ILE A 408 -2.03 -4.88 8.70
CA ILE A 408 -1.32 -3.60 8.75
C ILE A 408 -0.98 -3.20 7.31
N VAL A 409 -1.04 -1.92 6.99
CA VAL A 409 -0.57 -1.36 5.71
C VAL A 409 0.71 -0.59 5.93
N LEU A 410 1.77 -0.92 5.19
CA LEU A 410 3.00 -0.14 5.08
C LEU A 410 2.84 0.88 3.95
N PHE A 411 2.97 2.14 4.29
CA PHE A 411 2.74 3.28 3.39
C PHE A 411 4.01 4.11 3.27
N THR A 412 4.76 3.92 2.18
CA THR A 412 5.97 4.72 1.92
C THR A 412 5.64 6.08 1.32
N THR A 413 6.34 7.13 1.74
CA THR A 413 6.12 8.50 1.27
C THR A 413 7.38 9.35 1.32
N GLY A 414 7.56 10.21 0.32
CA GLY A 414 8.61 11.21 0.29
C GLY A 414 8.14 12.62 0.70
N ARG A 415 6.82 12.87 0.64
CA ARG A 415 6.21 14.18 0.88
C ARG A 415 5.26 14.21 2.06
N GLY A 416 4.75 13.05 2.48
CA GLY A 416 3.85 12.88 3.60
C GLY A 416 2.37 13.08 3.27
N THR A 417 1.52 12.39 4.01
CA THR A 417 0.06 12.52 3.99
C THR A 417 -0.50 12.16 5.36
N PRO A 418 -1.58 12.80 5.83
CA PRO A 418 -2.26 12.40 7.07
C PRO A 418 -3.15 11.16 6.89
N PHE A 419 -3.40 10.71 5.66
CA PHE A 419 -4.26 9.58 5.32
C PHE A 419 -4.01 8.34 6.18
N ALA A 420 -5.07 7.61 6.51
CA ALA A 420 -5.05 6.30 7.13
C ALA A 420 -6.06 5.37 6.49
N SER A 421 -5.81 4.06 6.49
CA SER A 421 -6.72 3.02 6.01
C SER A 421 -7.58 2.45 7.14
N PRO A 422 -8.53 1.52 6.87
CA PRO A 422 -9.30 0.83 7.91
C PRO A 422 -8.46 0.03 8.91
N VAL A 423 -7.19 -0.27 8.58
CA VAL A 423 -6.26 -0.98 9.46
C VAL A 423 -5.06 -0.10 9.81
N PRO A 424 -4.28 -0.42 10.87
CA PRO A 424 -3.09 0.35 11.22
C PRO A 424 -2.23 0.66 9.98
N THR A 425 -1.95 1.94 9.73
CA THR A 425 -1.24 2.41 8.54
C THR A 425 0.10 3.01 8.96
N VAL A 426 1.16 2.21 8.87
CA VAL A 426 2.53 2.62 9.20
C VAL A 426 3.09 3.50 8.09
N LYS A 427 3.29 4.78 8.37
CA LYS A 427 3.86 5.73 7.40
C LYS A 427 5.36 5.78 7.51
N ILE A 428 6.02 5.53 6.38
CA ILE A 428 7.47 5.35 6.27
C ILE A 428 8.03 6.44 5.37
N SER A 429 8.85 7.35 5.92
CA SER A 429 9.46 8.41 5.13
C SER A 429 10.70 7.93 4.39
N SER A 430 10.86 8.40 3.14
CA SER A 430 12.06 8.21 2.33
C SER A 430 13.23 9.10 2.75
N ASN A 431 12.98 10.15 3.56
CA ASN A 431 13.97 11.14 3.93
C ASN A 431 13.74 11.68 5.36
N SER A 432 14.85 11.99 6.04
CA SER A 432 14.84 12.48 7.44
C SER A 432 14.22 13.86 7.60
N ARG A 433 14.21 14.68 6.54
CA ARG A 433 13.56 16.02 6.58
C ARG A 433 12.05 15.90 6.78
N LEU A 434 11.40 15.00 6.02
CA LEU A 434 9.96 14.75 6.17
C LEU A 434 9.66 14.23 7.57
N TYR A 435 10.41 13.23 8.04
CA TYR A 435 10.27 12.65 9.38
C TYR A 435 10.35 13.72 10.48
N SER A 436 11.35 14.60 10.40
CA SER A 436 11.56 15.66 11.38
C SER A 436 10.45 16.71 11.36
N ASN A 437 9.95 17.06 10.17
CA ASN A 437 8.96 18.11 9.98
C ASN A 437 7.52 17.65 10.24
N LYS A 438 7.25 16.34 10.15
CA LYS A 438 5.89 15.76 10.25
C LYS A 438 5.85 14.58 11.23
N LYS A 439 6.35 14.81 12.43
CA LYS A 439 6.41 13.81 13.53
C LYS A 439 5.04 13.25 13.92
N ASN A 440 3.98 14.01 13.69
CA ASN A 440 2.59 13.59 13.92
C ASN A 440 1.98 12.77 12.76
N TRP A 441 2.69 12.61 11.63
CA TRP A 441 2.22 11.82 10.50
C TRP A 441 3.06 10.58 10.24
N ILE A 442 4.37 10.67 10.50
CA ILE A 442 5.35 9.67 10.09
C ILE A 442 5.75 8.81 11.27
N ASP A 443 5.68 7.50 11.08
CA ASP A 443 5.97 6.50 12.09
C ASP A 443 7.42 6.02 12.04
N PHE A 444 7.99 5.85 10.83
CA PHE A 444 9.32 5.29 10.63
C PHE A 444 10.14 6.10 9.61
N ASN A 445 11.44 6.25 9.87
CA ASN A 445 12.36 7.03 9.04
C ASN A 445 13.35 6.13 8.29
N CYS A 446 13.27 6.08 6.96
CA CYS A 446 14.29 5.43 6.11
C CYS A 446 15.35 6.41 5.58
N GLY A 447 15.25 7.71 5.90
CA GLY A 447 16.24 8.71 5.49
C GLY A 447 17.64 8.46 6.04
N GLY A 448 17.79 7.66 7.09
CA GLY A 448 19.08 7.23 7.63
C GLY A 448 19.99 6.51 6.62
N LEU A 449 19.43 5.92 5.55
CA LEU A 449 20.23 5.32 4.48
C LEU A 449 21.17 6.33 3.82
N VAL A 450 20.68 7.55 3.59
CA VAL A 450 21.48 8.66 3.03
C VAL A 450 22.57 9.13 4.01
N GLU A 451 22.37 8.85 5.29
CA GLU A 451 23.27 9.17 6.40
C GLU A 451 24.26 8.02 6.69
N GLY A 452 24.21 6.91 5.92
CA GLY A 452 25.15 5.80 6.00
C GLY A 452 24.63 4.58 6.78
N VAL A 453 23.36 4.57 7.18
CA VAL A 453 22.71 3.38 7.75
C VAL A 453 22.50 2.36 6.63
N SER A 454 22.84 1.09 6.87
CA SER A 454 22.69 0.04 5.86
C SER A 454 21.20 -0.27 5.60
N LEU A 455 20.90 -0.74 4.38
CA LEU A 455 19.55 -1.19 4.03
C LEU A 455 19.09 -2.36 4.91
N ASP A 456 19.99 -3.28 5.21
CA ASP A 456 19.70 -4.44 6.08
C ASP A 456 19.33 -3.99 7.50
N THR A 457 20.03 -2.99 8.05
CA THR A 457 19.70 -2.43 9.36
C THR A 457 18.30 -1.82 9.32
N LEU A 458 17.99 -0.98 8.32
CA LEU A 458 16.67 -0.36 8.19
C LEU A 458 15.55 -1.38 8.01
N SER A 459 15.79 -2.46 7.24
CA SER A 459 14.81 -3.52 7.03
C SER A 459 14.52 -4.30 8.31
N ASN A 460 15.56 -4.62 9.09
CA ASN A 460 15.41 -5.28 10.38
C ASN A 460 14.72 -4.37 11.42
N ASP A 461 15.11 -3.10 11.50
CA ASP A 461 14.48 -2.13 12.41
C ASP A 461 13.00 -1.93 12.07
N LEU A 462 12.66 -1.89 10.76
CA LEU A 462 11.28 -1.83 10.30
C LEU A 462 10.51 -3.09 10.67
N PHE A 463 11.13 -4.26 10.56
CA PHE A 463 10.52 -5.53 10.95
C PHE A 463 10.18 -5.54 12.46
N GLU A 464 11.11 -5.15 13.31
CA GLU A 464 10.87 -5.03 14.77
C GLU A 464 9.79 -3.98 15.08
N TYR A 465 9.81 -2.86 14.35
CA TYR A 465 8.77 -1.84 14.49
C TYR A 465 7.38 -2.39 14.16
N VAL A 466 7.24 -3.12 13.04
CA VAL A 466 5.96 -3.73 12.63
C VAL A 466 5.50 -4.78 13.62
N LEU A 467 6.39 -5.62 14.18
CA LEU A 467 6.05 -6.56 15.26
C LEU A 467 5.53 -5.82 16.50
N SER A 468 6.11 -4.66 16.83
CA SER A 468 5.62 -3.84 17.94
C SER A 468 4.22 -3.28 17.67
N VAL A 469 3.93 -2.86 16.43
CA VAL A 469 2.60 -2.42 16.00
C VAL A 469 1.60 -3.59 16.04
N ALA A 470 1.98 -4.75 15.53
CA ALA A 470 1.18 -5.97 15.62
C ALA A 470 0.87 -6.37 17.08
N SER A 471 1.78 -6.06 18.00
CA SER A 471 1.64 -6.31 19.44
C SER A 471 0.88 -5.21 20.19
N GLY A 472 0.32 -4.22 19.50
CA GLY A 472 -0.57 -3.21 20.09
C GLY A 472 0.00 -1.79 20.18
N LYS A 473 1.23 -1.54 19.72
CA LYS A 473 1.72 -0.17 19.59
C LYS A 473 0.88 0.58 18.56
N LYS A 474 0.32 1.72 18.95
CA LYS A 474 -0.44 2.58 18.04
C LYS A 474 0.48 3.32 17.09
N VAL A 475 0.03 3.47 15.84
CA VAL A 475 0.65 4.33 14.84
C VAL A 475 0.07 5.75 14.93
N LYS A 476 0.75 6.72 14.31
CA LYS A 476 0.38 8.16 14.42
C LYS A 476 -1.04 8.46 13.94
N SER A 477 -1.52 7.76 12.93
CA SER A 477 -2.89 7.93 12.45
C SER A 477 -3.93 7.42 13.45
N GLU A 478 -3.66 6.30 14.14
CA GLU A 478 -4.54 5.79 15.21
C GLU A 478 -4.54 6.73 16.42
N GLU A 479 -3.36 7.30 16.80
CA GLU A 479 -3.27 8.31 17.87
C GLU A 479 -4.10 9.56 17.54
N ALA A 480 -4.23 9.90 16.25
CA ALA A 480 -5.02 11.03 15.77
C ALA A 480 -6.50 10.69 15.51
N GLY A 481 -6.91 9.42 15.62
CA GLY A 481 -8.26 8.96 15.32
C GLY A 481 -8.59 8.97 13.82
N PHE A 482 -7.59 8.86 12.95
CA PHE A 482 -7.78 8.83 11.50
C PHE A 482 -7.96 7.42 10.99
N HIS A 483 -9.02 7.21 10.21
CA HIS A 483 -9.31 6.00 9.46
C HIS A 483 -10.27 6.36 8.32
N ASP A 484 -9.87 6.03 7.11
CA ASP A 484 -10.61 6.37 5.90
C ASP A 484 -10.88 5.09 5.10
N MET A 485 -11.97 5.12 4.33
CA MET A 485 -12.34 4.05 3.40
C MET A 485 -12.77 4.65 2.07
N ALA A 486 -12.36 4.03 0.97
CA ALA A 486 -12.91 4.29 -0.35
C ALA A 486 -12.97 3.01 -1.18
N ILE A 487 -14.03 2.86 -1.97
CA ILE A 487 -14.28 1.70 -2.82
C ILE A 487 -14.09 2.10 -4.28
N PHE A 488 -13.49 1.25 -5.09
CA PHE A 488 -13.24 1.49 -6.50
C PHE A 488 -14.55 1.56 -7.26
N LYS A 489 -14.71 2.63 -8.05
CA LYS A 489 -15.87 2.86 -8.90
C LYS A 489 -15.44 3.13 -10.34
N GLN A 490 -16.03 2.43 -11.28
CA GLN A 490 -15.75 2.54 -12.71
C GLN A 490 -16.97 2.93 -13.54
N GLY A 491 -18.14 2.45 -13.15
CA GLY A 491 -19.36 2.52 -13.95
C GLY A 491 -20.26 3.73 -13.67
N VAL A 492 -21.46 3.65 -14.20
CA VAL A 492 -22.49 4.68 -14.05
C VAL A 492 -23.18 4.59 -12.69
N THR A 493 -23.78 5.70 -12.28
CA THR A 493 -24.66 5.78 -11.10
C THR A 493 -26.11 5.99 -11.61
N LEU A 494 -27.09 5.26 -11.02
CA LEU A 494 -28.51 5.41 -11.32
C LEU A 494 -29.05 6.76 -10.85
#